data_3b0a6b0e80c1dc1084e47785d4c395b4
#
_entry.id   3b0a6b0e80c1dc1084e47785d4c395b4
#
_cell.length_a   1.000
_cell.length_b   1.000
_cell.length_c   1.000
_cell.angle_alpha   90.00
_cell.angle_beta   90.00
_cell.angle_gamma   90.00
#
_symmetry.space_group_name_H-M   'P 1'
#
loop_
_entity.id
_entity.type
_entity.pdbx_description
1 polymer ?
#
loop_
_entity_poly.entity_id
_entity_poly.type
_entity_poly.pdbx_seq_one_letter_code
_entity_poly.pdbx_strand_id
1 'polypeptide(L)'
;MNFFIDFEANQFTNEIISIGCVAENGATFYALVKPISKKKPSKFITELTGITKEMLAHADTADKVFKNFYLWRKRFPSTDNKYYVYGNCDIEFCYKTLRKMEDVSAKKTLLNIVNNTIDFCSELNKRYQLPASIGLNKLYELCIGASHEQIHNALDDAKMLKYIYENINNHSAEEIKSLISPNIINQVNGGIAHSTYTVIAIDKDGNEHKFPSLNEASRFTKPFSHNSVKSCATAIKKSIINNESYAGFTWKIIDNF
;
A
#
# COMPACT_ATOMS: atom_id res chain seq x y z
N MET A 1 18.26 3.05 -17.90
CA MET A 1 16.93 3.48 -18.37
C MET A 1 15.95 3.34 -17.23
N ASN A 2 15.10 4.34 -17.01
CA ASN A 2 14.11 4.36 -15.94
C ASN A 2 12.77 3.79 -16.45
N PHE A 3 12.16 2.96 -15.63
CA PHE A 3 10.83 2.40 -15.80
C PHE A 3 10.00 2.76 -14.56
N PHE A 4 8.80 3.23 -14.74
CA PHE A 4 7.83 3.54 -13.69
C PHE A 4 6.78 2.44 -13.71
N ILE A 5 6.61 1.75 -12.60
CA ILE A 5 5.85 0.51 -12.56
C ILE A 5 4.95 0.50 -11.34
N ASP A 6 3.75 -0.04 -11.53
CA ASP A 6 2.77 -0.25 -10.49
C ASP A 6 2.09 -1.61 -10.67
N PHE A 7 1.61 -2.19 -9.58
CA PHE A 7 0.94 -3.47 -9.55
C PHE A 7 -0.35 -3.41 -8.75
N GLU A 8 -1.43 -3.95 -9.31
CA GLU A 8 -2.59 -4.28 -8.50
C GLU A 8 -2.51 -5.73 -8.02
N ALA A 9 -3.00 -5.97 -6.81
CA ALA A 9 -2.90 -7.29 -6.19
C ALA A 9 -4.22 -7.78 -5.60
N ASN A 10 -4.36 -9.11 -5.54
CA ASN A 10 -5.47 -9.74 -4.82
C ASN A 10 -5.28 -9.58 -3.31
N GLN A 11 -6.24 -8.97 -2.62
CA GLN A 11 -6.18 -8.65 -1.19
C GLN A 11 -6.05 -9.87 -0.25
N PHE A 12 -6.37 -11.07 -0.71
CA PHE A 12 -6.29 -12.28 0.12
C PHE A 12 -4.97 -13.02 -0.01
N THR A 13 -4.29 -12.84 -1.15
CA THR A 13 -3.11 -13.63 -1.49
C THR A 13 -1.89 -12.77 -1.79
N ASN A 14 -2.09 -11.47 -1.97
CA ASN A 14 -1.09 -10.51 -2.44
C ASN A 14 -0.43 -10.95 -3.77
N GLU A 15 -1.13 -11.80 -4.56
CA GLU A 15 -0.71 -12.10 -5.93
C GLU A 15 -1.04 -10.94 -6.85
N ILE A 16 -0.13 -10.64 -7.75
CA ILE A 16 -0.34 -9.64 -8.79
C ILE A 16 -1.54 -10.04 -9.66
N ILE A 17 -2.45 -9.10 -9.91
CA ILE A 17 -3.59 -9.22 -10.82
C ILE A 17 -3.52 -8.26 -12.01
N SER A 18 -2.70 -7.22 -11.93
CA SER A 18 -2.32 -6.41 -13.09
C SER A 18 -0.94 -5.80 -12.90
N ILE A 19 -0.32 -5.47 -14.00
CA ILE A 19 0.94 -4.74 -14.09
C ILE A 19 0.77 -3.58 -15.07
N GLY A 20 1.18 -2.39 -14.64
CA GLY A 20 1.33 -1.20 -15.47
C GLY A 20 2.77 -0.72 -15.45
N CYS A 21 3.33 -0.40 -16.59
CA CYS A 21 4.69 0.11 -16.68
C CYS A 21 4.81 1.17 -17.76
N VAL A 22 5.52 2.25 -17.45
CA VAL A 22 5.85 3.32 -18.40
C VAL A 22 7.38 3.44 -18.45
N ALA A 23 7.94 3.32 -19.64
CA ALA A 23 9.35 3.56 -19.85
C ALA A 23 9.64 5.08 -19.88
N GLU A 24 10.88 5.47 -19.61
CA GLU A 24 11.35 6.86 -19.64
C GLU A 24 10.96 7.60 -20.94
N ASN A 25 11.02 6.91 -22.08
CA ASN A 25 10.64 7.45 -23.39
C ASN A 25 9.13 7.47 -23.66
N GLY A 26 8.29 7.15 -22.69
CA GLY A 26 6.82 7.15 -22.78
C GLY A 26 6.20 5.86 -23.31
N ALA A 27 6.98 4.85 -23.72
CA ALA A 27 6.42 3.58 -24.14
C ALA A 27 5.76 2.86 -22.93
N THR A 28 4.62 2.22 -23.17
CA THR A 28 3.81 1.62 -22.11
C THR A 28 3.71 0.09 -22.25
N PHE A 29 3.53 -0.56 -21.10
CA PHE A 29 3.14 -1.96 -20.99
C PHE A 29 2.01 -2.07 -19.98
N TYR A 30 0.96 -2.80 -20.32
CA TYR A 30 -0.12 -3.13 -19.40
C TYR A 30 -0.58 -4.57 -19.66
N ALA A 31 -0.81 -5.31 -18.58
CA ALA A 31 -1.40 -6.63 -18.67
C ALA A 31 -2.18 -6.97 -17.40
N LEU A 32 -3.31 -7.65 -17.57
CA LEU A 32 -3.96 -8.39 -16.50
C LEU A 32 -3.19 -9.70 -16.27
N VAL A 33 -3.13 -10.12 -15.00
CA VAL A 33 -2.43 -11.33 -14.59
C VAL A 33 -3.44 -12.28 -13.94
N LYS A 34 -3.60 -13.46 -14.50
CA LYS A 34 -4.44 -14.49 -13.92
C LYS A 34 -3.82 -15.00 -12.61
N PRO A 35 -4.48 -14.82 -11.45
CA PRO A 35 -3.94 -15.30 -10.19
C PRO A 35 -3.86 -16.83 -10.19
N ILE A 36 -2.75 -17.36 -9.69
CA ILE A 36 -2.51 -18.81 -9.61
C ILE A 36 -3.40 -19.42 -8.53
N SER A 37 -3.66 -18.68 -7.44
CA SER A 37 -4.63 -19.09 -6.44
C SER A 37 -6.06 -19.04 -7.00
N LYS A 38 -6.91 -19.95 -6.55
CA LYS A 38 -8.33 -19.96 -6.93
C LYS A 38 -9.14 -18.86 -6.22
N LYS A 39 -8.51 -18.01 -5.38
CA LYS A 39 -9.20 -16.95 -4.66
C LYS A 39 -9.50 -15.78 -5.60
N LYS A 40 -10.77 -15.46 -5.70
CA LYS A 40 -11.27 -14.34 -6.50
C LYS A 40 -10.99 -13.00 -5.79
N PRO A 41 -10.84 -11.90 -6.54
CA PRO A 41 -10.81 -10.57 -5.92
C PRO A 41 -12.11 -10.30 -5.15
N SER A 42 -12.04 -9.56 -4.05
CA SER A 42 -13.23 -9.14 -3.31
C SER A 42 -14.00 -8.08 -4.09
N LYS A 43 -15.26 -7.84 -3.66
CA LYS A 43 -16.04 -6.72 -4.16
C LYS A 43 -15.28 -5.39 -4.02
N PHE A 44 -14.62 -5.18 -2.87
CA PHE A 44 -13.81 -3.99 -2.63
C PHE A 44 -12.70 -3.79 -3.67
N ILE A 45 -11.89 -4.83 -3.97
CA ILE A 45 -10.83 -4.72 -5.00
C ILE A 45 -11.43 -4.51 -6.39
N THR A 46 -12.55 -5.17 -6.70
CA THR A 46 -13.22 -4.96 -8.00
C THR A 46 -13.75 -3.53 -8.14
N GLU A 47 -14.33 -2.96 -7.08
CA GLU A 47 -14.80 -1.57 -7.07
C GLU A 47 -13.65 -0.57 -7.14
N LEU A 48 -12.53 -0.87 -6.47
CA LEU A 48 -11.35 -0.01 -6.43
C LEU A 48 -10.61 0.03 -7.77
N THR A 49 -10.38 -1.15 -8.38
CA THR A 49 -9.50 -1.30 -9.56
C THR A 49 -10.25 -1.49 -10.87
N GLY A 50 -11.56 -1.75 -10.81
CA GLY A 50 -12.37 -2.16 -11.96
C GLY A 50 -12.09 -3.58 -12.45
N ILE A 51 -11.14 -4.33 -11.85
CA ILE A 51 -10.74 -5.66 -12.29
C ILE A 51 -11.71 -6.70 -11.76
N THR A 52 -12.45 -7.35 -12.66
CA THR A 52 -13.43 -8.38 -12.32
C THR A 52 -12.84 -9.80 -12.38
N LYS A 53 -13.54 -10.73 -11.75
CA LYS A 53 -13.15 -12.17 -11.83
C LYS A 53 -13.22 -12.70 -13.27
N GLU A 54 -14.16 -12.20 -14.06
CA GLU A 54 -14.34 -12.57 -15.47
C GLU A 54 -13.12 -12.10 -16.30
N MET A 55 -12.67 -10.88 -16.11
CA MET A 55 -11.46 -10.36 -16.74
C MET A 55 -10.24 -11.23 -16.39
N LEU A 56 -10.08 -11.56 -15.11
CA LEU A 56 -8.97 -12.40 -14.65
C LEU A 56 -9.06 -13.86 -15.14
N ALA A 57 -10.26 -14.39 -15.37
CA ALA A 57 -10.42 -15.73 -15.94
C ALA A 57 -9.86 -15.84 -17.37
N HIS A 58 -9.93 -14.75 -18.14
CA HIS A 58 -9.41 -14.64 -19.51
C HIS A 58 -8.00 -14.04 -19.59
N ALA A 59 -7.44 -13.59 -18.47
CA ALA A 59 -6.09 -13.04 -18.42
C ALA A 59 -5.02 -14.11 -18.64
N ASP A 60 -3.85 -13.66 -19.09
CA ASP A 60 -2.67 -14.50 -19.23
C ASP A 60 -2.10 -14.89 -17.85
N THR A 61 -1.44 -16.04 -17.77
CA THR A 61 -0.73 -16.47 -16.55
C THR A 61 0.44 -15.53 -16.24
N ALA A 62 0.85 -15.46 -14.98
CA ALA A 62 2.02 -14.69 -14.57
C ALA A 62 3.27 -15.03 -15.40
N ASP A 63 3.51 -16.32 -15.67
CA ASP A 63 4.63 -16.76 -16.48
C ASP A 63 4.59 -16.15 -17.90
N LYS A 64 3.42 -16.13 -18.54
CA LYS A 64 3.27 -15.55 -19.87
C LYS A 64 3.40 -14.02 -19.84
N VAL A 65 2.78 -13.36 -18.87
CA VAL A 65 2.86 -11.90 -18.73
C VAL A 65 4.29 -11.44 -18.54
N PHE A 66 5.06 -12.06 -17.64
CA PHE A 66 6.45 -11.65 -17.39
C PHE A 66 7.42 -12.04 -18.52
N LYS A 67 7.13 -13.06 -19.32
CA LYS A 67 7.81 -13.29 -20.62
C LYS A 67 7.52 -12.16 -21.61
N ASN A 68 6.27 -11.77 -21.75
CA ASN A 68 5.88 -10.67 -22.63
C ASN A 68 6.47 -9.33 -22.15
N PHE A 69 6.49 -9.07 -20.86
CA PHE A 69 7.16 -7.91 -20.26
C PHE A 69 8.67 -7.91 -20.61
N TYR A 70 9.35 -9.03 -20.49
CA TYR A 70 10.75 -9.15 -20.88
C TYR A 70 10.97 -8.81 -22.35
N LEU A 71 10.14 -9.33 -23.26
CA LEU A 71 10.23 -9.03 -24.69
C LEU A 71 9.96 -7.56 -25.00
N TRP A 72 8.99 -6.95 -24.32
CA TRP A 72 8.70 -5.53 -24.42
C TRP A 72 9.90 -4.69 -23.93
N ARG A 73 10.44 -5.01 -22.75
CA ARG A 73 11.58 -4.31 -22.17
C ARG A 73 12.86 -4.42 -23.04
N LYS A 74 13.09 -5.57 -23.68
CA LYS A 74 14.25 -5.76 -24.59
C LYS A 74 14.28 -4.77 -25.76
N ARG A 75 13.20 -4.13 -26.09
CA ARG A 75 13.15 -3.10 -27.11
C ARG A 75 13.89 -1.84 -26.69
N PHE A 76 14.25 -1.72 -25.42
CA PHE A 76 14.99 -0.59 -24.84
C PHE A 76 16.32 -1.09 -24.29
N PRO A 77 17.35 -1.17 -25.14
CA PRO A 77 18.64 -1.71 -24.73
C PRO A 77 19.31 -0.78 -23.70
N SER A 78 19.46 -1.28 -22.48
CA SER A 78 20.17 -0.63 -21.40
C SER A 78 20.74 -1.70 -20.47
N THR A 79 21.94 -1.49 -19.97
CA THR A 79 22.60 -2.33 -18.96
C THR A 79 22.20 -1.94 -17.54
N ASP A 80 21.78 -0.70 -17.33
CA ASP A 80 21.36 -0.16 -16.03
C ASP A 80 19.86 0.23 -16.11
N ASN A 81 18.99 -0.73 -15.78
CA ASN A 81 17.55 -0.51 -15.71
C ASN A 81 17.14 -0.32 -14.26
N LYS A 82 16.41 0.75 -13.99
CA LYS A 82 15.81 1.06 -12.69
C LYS A 82 14.30 1.03 -12.79
N TYR A 83 13.66 0.42 -11.81
CA TYR A 83 12.20 0.32 -11.73
C TYR A 83 11.72 1.14 -10.54
N TYR A 84 11.07 2.26 -10.81
CA TYR A 84 10.50 3.12 -9.77
C TYR A 84 9.09 2.63 -9.42
N VAL A 85 8.85 2.40 -8.14
CA VAL A 85 7.53 2.12 -7.55
C VAL A 85 7.19 3.21 -6.53
N TYR A 86 5.92 3.27 -6.13
CA TYR A 86 5.49 4.20 -5.10
C TYR A 86 5.07 3.48 -3.81
N GLY A 87 6.03 3.29 -2.92
CA GLY A 87 5.90 2.49 -1.70
C GLY A 87 6.44 1.07 -1.86
N ASN A 88 6.43 0.31 -0.78
CA ASN A 88 7.07 -1.02 -0.71
C ASN A 88 6.12 -2.20 -0.91
N CYS A 89 4.81 -1.97 -1.03
CA CYS A 89 3.82 -3.03 -1.20
C CYS A 89 4.05 -3.84 -2.47
N ASP A 90 4.45 -3.17 -3.56
CA ASP A 90 4.72 -3.80 -4.86
C ASP A 90 5.77 -4.91 -4.78
N ILE A 91 6.80 -4.70 -3.97
CA ILE A 91 7.86 -5.70 -3.75
C ILE A 91 7.28 -6.95 -3.08
N GLU A 92 6.37 -6.80 -2.11
CA GLU A 92 5.71 -7.93 -1.48
C GLU A 92 4.84 -8.69 -2.49
N PHE A 93 4.07 -7.99 -3.32
CA PHE A 93 3.25 -8.59 -4.38
C PHE A 93 4.08 -9.41 -5.36
N CYS A 94 5.24 -8.86 -5.76
CA CYS A 94 6.20 -9.57 -6.59
C CYS A 94 6.68 -10.87 -5.94
N TYR A 95 7.10 -10.85 -4.67
CA TYR A 95 7.54 -12.07 -3.98
C TYR A 95 6.43 -13.10 -3.81
N LYS A 96 5.18 -12.69 -3.52
CA LYS A 96 4.05 -13.61 -3.41
C LYS A 96 3.75 -14.29 -4.74
N THR A 97 3.83 -13.55 -5.84
CA THR A 97 3.65 -14.09 -7.20
C THR A 97 4.81 -15.02 -7.60
N LEU A 98 6.06 -14.60 -7.39
CA LEU A 98 7.27 -15.38 -7.68
C LEU A 98 7.23 -16.81 -7.10
N ARG A 99 6.76 -16.94 -5.85
CA ARG A 99 6.68 -18.26 -5.17
C ARG A 99 5.78 -19.25 -5.86
N LYS A 100 4.85 -18.77 -6.70
CA LYS A 100 3.83 -19.58 -7.37
C LYS A 100 4.06 -19.76 -8.87
N MET A 101 4.93 -18.95 -9.45
CA MET A 101 5.33 -19.10 -10.85
C MET A 101 6.14 -20.39 -11.04
N GLU A 102 6.15 -20.92 -12.26
CA GLU A 102 6.87 -22.14 -12.60
C GLU A 102 8.00 -21.89 -13.59
N ASP A 103 7.79 -20.97 -14.52
CA ASP A 103 8.76 -20.69 -15.59
C ASP A 103 9.98 -19.92 -15.09
N VAL A 104 11.15 -20.50 -15.25
CA VAL A 104 12.43 -19.94 -14.77
C VAL A 104 12.76 -18.60 -15.43
N SER A 105 12.44 -18.42 -16.71
CA SER A 105 12.72 -17.16 -17.44
C SER A 105 11.82 -16.03 -16.95
N ALA A 106 10.54 -16.31 -16.76
CA ALA A 106 9.58 -15.37 -16.21
C ALA A 106 9.94 -14.97 -14.76
N LYS A 107 10.32 -15.94 -13.92
CA LYS A 107 10.84 -15.67 -12.57
C LYS A 107 12.05 -14.77 -12.58
N LYS A 108 13.02 -15.01 -13.46
CA LYS A 108 14.22 -14.16 -13.60
C LYS A 108 13.83 -12.72 -13.97
N THR A 109 12.80 -12.56 -14.82
CA THR A 109 12.30 -11.24 -15.19
C THR A 109 11.73 -10.50 -14.00
N LEU A 110 10.84 -11.14 -13.23
CA LEU A 110 10.25 -10.52 -12.05
C LEU A 110 11.29 -10.26 -10.95
N LEU A 111 12.24 -11.16 -10.74
CA LEU A 111 13.38 -10.94 -9.83
C LEU A 111 14.27 -9.77 -10.29
N ASN A 112 14.48 -9.60 -11.59
CA ASN A 112 15.21 -8.44 -12.12
C ASN A 112 14.50 -7.13 -11.80
N ILE A 113 13.17 -7.09 -11.89
CA ILE A 113 12.40 -5.92 -11.45
C ILE A 113 12.67 -5.67 -9.97
N VAL A 114 12.42 -6.66 -9.10
CA VAL A 114 12.58 -6.51 -7.63
C VAL A 114 13.99 -6.05 -7.24
N ASN A 115 15.02 -6.66 -7.83
CA ASN A 115 16.42 -6.36 -7.49
C ASN A 115 16.88 -4.96 -7.93
N ASN A 116 16.18 -4.35 -8.89
CA ASN A 116 16.49 -3.01 -9.41
C ASN A 116 15.36 -2.01 -9.12
N THR A 117 14.49 -2.34 -8.15
CA THR A 117 13.40 -1.46 -7.71
C THR A 117 13.92 -0.35 -6.81
N ILE A 118 13.42 0.84 -7.03
CA ILE A 118 13.61 2.04 -6.22
C ILE A 118 12.24 2.48 -5.70
N ASP A 119 12.07 2.54 -4.39
CA ASP A 119 10.88 3.12 -3.76
C ASP A 119 10.99 4.64 -3.79
N PHE A 120 10.29 5.26 -4.73
CA PHE A 120 10.32 6.70 -4.93
C PHE A 120 9.66 7.47 -3.76
N CYS A 121 8.67 6.88 -3.09
CA CYS A 121 8.10 7.47 -1.88
C CYS A 121 9.17 7.62 -0.79
N SER A 122 9.97 6.59 -0.56
CA SER A 122 11.08 6.63 0.39
C SER A 122 12.18 7.62 -0.03
N GLU A 123 12.46 7.74 -1.32
CA GLU A 123 13.40 8.76 -1.82
C GLU A 123 12.90 10.18 -1.56
N LEU A 124 11.63 10.47 -1.83
CA LEU A 124 11.02 11.78 -1.56
C LEU A 124 11.03 12.10 -0.07
N ASN A 125 10.65 11.13 0.78
CA ASN A 125 10.67 11.31 2.23
C ASN A 125 12.06 11.73 2.74
N LYS A 126 13.13 11.11 2.22
CA LYS A 126 14.51 11.47 2.57
C LYS A 126 14.91 12.83 2.00
N ARG A 127 14.65 13.06 0.71
CA ARG A 127 15.03 14.28 -0.01
C ARG A 127 14.45 15.54 0.63
N TYR A 128 13.17 15.51 0.95
CA TYR A 128 12.44 16.64 1.50
C TYR A 128 12.29 16.60 3.02
N GLN A 129 12.90 15.62 3.70
CA GLN A 129 12.80 15.41 5.15
C GLN A 129 11.33 15.42 5.61
N LEU A 130 10.50 14.60 4.93
CA LEU A 130 9.07 14.54 5.20
C LEU A 130 8.81 13.75 6.49
N PRO A 131 7.97 14.26 7.39
CA PRO A 131 7.62 13.57 8.63
C PRO A 131 6.72 12.34 8.39
N ALA A 132 6.06 12.28 7.24
CA ALA A 132 5.21 11.16 6.84
C ALA A 132 5.14 11.07 5.31
N SER A 133 4.78 9.89 4.80
CA SER A 133 4.59 9.68 3.37
C SER A 133 3.34 10.40 2.87
N ILE A 134 3.43 10.98 1.69
CA ILE A 134 2.33 11.61 0.97
C ILE A 134 1.78 10.60 -0.05
N GLY A 135 0.47 10.50 -0.21
CA GLY A 135 -0.14 9.61 -1.20
C GLY A 135 0.17 10.05 -2.64
N LEU A 136 0.30 9.07 -3.55
CA LEU A 136 0.61 9.29 -4.97
C LEU A 136 -0.30 10.34 -5.61
N ASN A 137 -1.61 10.21 -5.42
CA ASN A 137 -2.59 11.15 -5.99
C ASN A 137 -2.40 12.59 -5.53
N LYS A 138 -2.11 12.81 -4.23
CA LYS A 138 -1.88 14.18 -3.71
C LYS A 138 -0.65 14.84 -4.32
N LEU A 139 0.43 14.08 -4.53
CA LEU A 139 1.62 14.61 -5.22
C LEU A 139 1.32 14.88 -6.69
N TYR A 140 0.52 14.02 -7.33
CA TYR A 140 0.12 14.23 -8.70
C TYR A 140 -0.75 15.49 -8.84
N GLU A 141 -1.73 15.69 -7.97
CA GLU A 141 -2.57 16.90 -7.92
C GLU A 141 -1.72 18.18 -7.76
N LEU A 142 -0.70 18.15 -6.88
CA LEU A 142 0.25 19.25 -6.74
C LEU A 142 0.96 19.52 -8.08
N CYS A 143 1.50 18.48 -8.72
CA CYS A 143 2.27 18.63 -9.94
C CYS A 143 1.45 19.11 -11.14
N ILE A 144 0.16 18.76 -11.22
CA ILE A 144 -0.72 19.22 -12.30
C ILE A 144 -1.47 20.52 -11.97
N GLY A 145 -1.45 20.97 -10.71
CA GLY A 145 -2.17 22.15 -10.25
C GLY A 145 -3.70 22.02 -10.24
N ALA A 146 -4.23 20.80 -10.18
CA ALA A 146 -5.67 20.52 -10.24
C ALA A 146 -6.03 19.27 -9.42
N SER A 147 -7.30 19.15 -9.00
CA SER A 147 -7.81 17.92 -8.40
C SER A 147 -7.87 16.78 -9.41
N HIS A 148 -7.62 15.55 -8.95
CA HIS A 148 -7.63 14.35 -9.77
C HIS A 148 -8.33 13.19 -9.03
N GLU A 149 -9.20 12.48 -9.74
CA GLU A 149 -9.84 11.26 -9.21
C GLU A 149 -9.01 10.03 -9.63
N GLN A 150 -8.34 9.43 -8.66
CA GLN A 150 -7.54 8.22 -8.89
C GLN A 150 -8.44 7.01 -9.10
N ILE A 151 -8.25 6.31 -10.20
CA ILE A 151 -9.04 5.12 -10.58
C ILE A 151 -8.37 3.79 -10.24
N HIS A 152 -7.25 3.81 -9.53
CA HIS A 152 -6.47 2.62 -9.13
C HIS A 152 -6.27 1.62 -10.29
N ASN A 153 -5.71 2.10 -11.37
CA ASN A 153 -5.31 1.29 -12.50
C ASN A 153 -3.78 1.30 -12.59
N ALA A 154 -3.15 0.14 -12.57
CA ALA A 154 -1.70 0.03 -12.52
C ALA A 154 -0.96 0.84 -13.61
N LEU A 155 -1.52 0.94 -14.84
CA LEU A 155 -0.88 1.74 -15.88
C LEU A 155 -1.04 3.25 -15.62
N ASP A 156 -2.20 3.68 -15.14
CA ASP A 156 -2.43 5.10 -14.86
C ASP A 156 -1.66 5.54 -13.63
N ASP A 157 -1.56 4.71 -12.60
CA ASP A 157 -0.72 4.99 -11.43
C ASP A 157 0.77 5.03 -11.81
N ALA A 158 1.24 4.16 -12.71
CA ALA A 158 2.60 4.24 -13.27
C ALA A 158 2.84 5.52 -14.08
N LYS A 159 1.84 6.02 -14.84
CA LYS A 159 1.92 7.31 -15.54
C LYS A 159 1.98 8.48 -14.56
N MET A 160 1.14 8.45 -13.51
CA MET A 160 1.17 9.45 -12.43
C MET A 160 2.55 9.49 -11.77
N LEU A 161 3.10 8.34 -11.43
CA LEU A 161 4.43 8.22 -10.83
C LEU A 161 5.52 8.84 -11.74
N LYS A 162 5.50 8.52 -13.04
CA LYS A 162 6.41 9.12 -14.01
C LYS A 162 6.27 10.64 -14.05
N TYR A 163 5.05 11.15 -14.11
CA TYR A 163 4.79 12.59 -14.16
C TYR A 163 5.30 13.30 -12.89
N ILE A 164 5.07 12.72 -11.72
CA ILE A 164 5.60 13.24 -10.45
C ILE A 164 7.13 13.24 -10.48
N TYR A 165 7.74 12.13 -10.90
CA TYR A 165 9.20 12.02 -10.98
C TYR A 165 9.82 13.13 -11.85
N GLU A 166 9.17 13.49 -12.95
CA GLU A 166 9.64 14.51 -13.89
C GLU A 166 9.38 15.96 -13.39
N ASN A 167 8.34 16.17 -12.59
CA ASN A 167 7.86 17.52 -12.28
C ASN A 167 8.00 17.94 -10.81
N ILE A 168 8.21 17.01 -9.87
CA ILE A 168 8.22 17.31 -8.43
C ILE A 168 9.31 18.33 -8.02
N ASN A 169 10.41 18.38 -8.76
CA ASN A 169 11.49 19.33 -8.52
C ASN A 169 11.13 20.79 -8.87
N ASN A 170 10.00 21.03 -9.54
CA ASN A 170 9.47 22.36 -9.81
C ASN A 170 8.76 22.96 -8.58
N HIS A 171 8.59 22.15 -7.51
CA HIS A 171 7.91 22.56 -6.29
C HIS A 171 8.89 22.69 -5.12
N SER A 172 8.64 23.66 -4.25
CA SER A 172 9.41 23.87 -3.05
C SER A 172 9.18 22.78 -2.01
N ALA A 173 10.12 22.60 -1.09
CA ALA A 173 9.95 21.67 0.02
C ALA A 173 8.75 22.04 0.92
N GLU A 174 8.45 23.32 1.05
CA GLU A 174 7.32 23.86 1.82
C GLU A 174 5.99 23.48 1.18
N GLU A 175 5.84 23.63 -0.15
CA GLU A 175 4.65 23.22 -0.88
C GLU A 175 4.41 21.71 -0.73
N ILE A 176 5.45 20.89 -0.89
CA ILE A 176 5.36 19.44 -0.73
C ILE A 176 4.97 19.07 0.72
N LYS A 177 5.60 19.69 1.71
CA LYS A 177 5.28 19.45 3.14
C LYS A 177 3.86 19.87 3.49
N SER A 178 3.31 20.90 2.86
CA SER A 178 1.94 21.37 3.12
C SER A 178 0.87 20.34 2.79
N LEU A 179 1.18 19.34 1.95
CA LEU A 179 0.27 18.22 1.65
C LEU A 179 0.07 17.26 2.83
N ILE A 180 0.97 17.32 3.83
CA ILE A 180 0.87 16.49 5.02
C ILE A 180 -0.04 17.19 6.03
N SER A 181 -1.10 16.50 6.44
CA SER A 181 -2.04 17.03 7.43
C SER A 181 -1.30 17.48 8.71
N PRO A 182 -1.61 18.65 9.28
CA PRO A 182 -1.05 19.09 10.57
C PRO A 182 -1.22 18.07 11.70
N ASN A 183 -2.29 17.32 11.71
CA ASN A 183 -2.52 16.24 12.67
C ASN A 183 -1.46 15.13 12.58
N ILE A 184 -1.03 14.78 11.38
CA ILE A 184 0.05 13.79 11.16
C ILE A 184 1.39 14.36 11.65
N ILE A 185 1.67 15.62 11.35
CA ILE A 185 2.89 16.30 11.80
C ILE A 185 2.97 16.33 13.33
N ASN A 186 1.86 16.65 14.00
CA ASN A 186 1.78 16.66 15.47
C ASN A 186 1.99 15.24 16.06
N GLN A 187 1.48 14.19 15.42
CA GLN A 187 1.71 12.80 15.82
C GLN A 187 3.18 12.39 15.73
N VAL A 188 3.89 12.81 14.69
CA VAL A 188 5.31 12.49 14.48
C VAL A 188 6.20 13.30 15.44
N ASN A 189 5.94 14.58 15.61
CA ASN A 189 6.74 15.47 16.47
C ASN A 189 6.53 15.22 17.98
N GLY A 190 5.37 14.70 18.37
CA GLY A 190 5.06 14.39 19.77
C GLY A 190 5.69 13.09 20.29
N GLY A 191 6.33 12.28 19.45
CA GLY A 191 6.94 10.99 19.84
C GLY A 191 5.93 9.95 20.37
N ILE A 192 4.67 10.32 20.50
CA ILE A 192 3.52 9.49 20.85
C ILE A 192 2.47 9.79 19.78
N ALA A 193 2.06 8.78 19.04
CA ALA A 193 0.86 8.88 18.22
C ALA A 193 -0.31 9.22 19.15
N HIS A 194 -0.61 10.50 19.34
CA HIS A 194 -1.88 10.89 19.96
C HIS A 194 -2.96 10.44 18.98
N SER A 195 -3.51 9.25 19.25
CA SER A 195 -4.78 8.89 18.63
C SER A 195 -5.78 9.99 18.98
N THR A 196 -6.66 10.30 18.04
CA THR A 196 -7.78 11.23 18.29
C THR A 196 -8.68 10.77 19.44
N TYR A 197 -8.40 9.63 20.01
CA TYR A 197 -9.13 9.02 21.12
C TYR A 197 -8.19 8.24 22.05
N THR A 198 -8.58 8.13 23.30
CA THR A 198 -7.98 7.23 24.31
C THR A 198 -8.90 6.04 24.53
N VAL A 199 -8.38 4.82 24.45
CA VAL A 199 -9.09 3.59 24.86
C VAL A 199 -8.85 3.36 26.34
N ILE A 200 -9.91 3.12 27.08
CA ILE A 200 -9.85 2.88 28.52
C ILE A 200 -10.42 1.51 28.83
N ALA A 201 -9.66 0.70 29.54
CA ALA A 201 -10.12 -0.51 30.17
C ALA A 201 -10.36 -0.24 31.67
N ILE A 202 -11.50 -0.63 32.18
CA ILE A 202 -11.85 -0.54 33.62
C ILE A 202 -11.92 -1.97 34.15
N ASP A 203 -11.10 -2.29 35.12
CA ASP A 203 -11.11 -3.60 35.77
C ASP A 203 -12.30 -3.74 36.76
N LYS A 204 -12.44 -4.92 37.32
CA LYS A 204 -13.49 -5.23 38.29
C LYS A 204 -13.43 -4.38 39.59
N ASP A 205 -12.25 -3.84 39.91
CA ASP A 205 -12.00 -3.04 41.09
C ASP A 205 -12.17 -1.52 40.79
N GLY A 206 -12.53 -1.17 39.54
CA GLY A 206 -12.77 0.20 39.08
C GLY A 206 -11.51 0.95 38.64
N ASN A 207 -10.34 0.29 38.57
CA ASN A 207 -9.12 0.95 38.10
C ASN A 207 -9.13 1.15 36.60
N GLU A 208 -8.72 2.33 36.16
CA GLU A 208 -8.63 2.68 34.76
C GLU A 208 -7.24 2.44 34.17
N HIS A 209 -7.16 1.68 33.10
CA HIS A 209 -5.98 1.49 32.25
C HIS A 209 -6.17 2.23 30.95
N LYS A 210 -5.32 3.22 30.63
CA LYS A 210 -5.43 4.10 29.47
C LYS A 210 -4.45 3.70 28.37
N PHE A 211 -4.93 3.62 27.15
CA PHE A 211 -4.14 3.22 25.98
C PHE A 211 -4.30 4.25 24.85
N PRO A 212 -3.20 4.64 24.18
CA PRO A 212 -3.24 5.61 23.10
C PRO A 212 -3.83 5.03 21.80
N SER A 213 -4.11 3.73 21.76
CA SER A 213 -4.69 3.08 20.57
C SER A 213 -5.35 1.75 20.90
N LEU A 214 -6.25 1.29 20.02
CA LEU A 214 -6.82 -0.06 20.08
C LEU A 214 -5.77 -1.17 19.97
N ASN A 215 -4.67 -0.94 19.28
CA ASN A 215 -3.57 -1.90 19.17
C ASN A 215 -2.85 -2.09 20.50
N GLU A 216 -2.58 -1.01 21.23
CA GLU A 216 -1.99 -1.06 22.56
C GLU A 216 -2.94 -1.76 23.55
N ALA A 217 -4.20 -1.37 23.57
CA ALA A 217 -5.25 -2.03 24.35
C ALA A 217 -5.34 -3.54 24.05
N SER A 218 -5.21 -3.91 22.77
CA SER A 218 -5.25 -5.32 22.34
C SER A 218 -4.03 -6.11 22.78
N ARG A 219 -2.85 -5.51 22.80
CA ARG A 219 -1.63 -6.13 23.33
C ARG A 219 -1.73 -6.36 24.83
N PHE A 220 -2.26 -5.37 25.57
CA PHE A 220 -2.55 -5.49 27.00
C PHE A 220 -3.54 -6.63 27.28
N THR A 221 -4.56 -6.79 26.43
CA THR A 221 -5.62 -7.81 26.63
C THR A 221 -5.16 -9.22 26.29
N LYS A 222 -4.11 -9.38 25.47
CA LYS A 222 -3.64 -10.68 24.96
C LYS A 222 -3.39 -11.72 26.07
N PRO A 223 -2.75 -11.40 27.22
CA PRO A 223 -2.56 -12.35 28.32
C PRO A 223 -3.86 -12.84 28.98
N PHE A 224 -4.94 -12.09 28.84
CA PHE A 224 -6.26 -12.38 29.45
C PHE A 224 -7.23 -13.02 28.44
N SER A 225 -6.78 -13.31 27.21
CA SER A 225 -7.60 -13.93 26.16
C SER A 225 -6.76 -14.89 25.31
N HIS A 226 -7.38 -15.94 24.77
CA HIS A 226 -6.74 -16.86 23.81
C HIS A 226 -6.71 -16.32 22.36
N ASN A 227 -7.12 -15.08 22.16
CA ASN A 227 -7.27 -14.47 20.84
C ASN A 227 -5.95 -13.85 20.32
N SER A 228 -5.81 -13.71 19.00
CA SER A 228 -4.76 -12.90 18.39
C SER A 228 -4.96 -11.41 18.72
N VAL A 229 -3.91 -10.59 18.65
CA VAL A 229 -4.01 -9.13 18.85
C VAL A 229 -5.08 -8.50 17.97
N LYS A 230 -5.17 -8.91 16.70
CA LYS A 230 -6.20 -8.44 15.76
C LYS A 230 -7.62 -8.84 16.19
N SER A 231 -7.79 -10.06 16.70
CA SER A 231 -9.08 -10.53 17.22
C SER A 231 -9.45 -9.82 18.52
N CYS A 232 -8.48 -9.51 19.39
CA CYS A 232 -8.70 -8.70 20.59
C CYS A 232 -9.19 -7.28 20.23
N ALA A 233 -8.60 -6.63 19.23
CA ALA A 233 -9.04 -5.29 18.78
C ALA A 233 -10.50 -5.29 18.30
N THR A 234 -10.89 -6.31 17.55
CA THR A 234 -12.27 -6.48 17.10
C THR A 234 -13.23 -6.72 18.26
N ALA A 235 -12.83 -7.55 19.23
CA ALA A 235 -13.64 -7.84 20.40
C ALA A 235 -13.80 -6.61 21.32
N ILE A 236 -12.72 -5.83 21.53
CA ILE A 236 -12.78 -4.56 22.26
C ILE A 236 -13.75 -3.58 21.59
N LYS A 237 -13.65 -3.40 20.26
CA LYS A 237 -14.61 -2.55 19.53
C LYS A 237 -16.05 -2.99 19.72
N LYS A 238 -16.31 -4.30 19.62
CA LYS A 238 -17.64 -4.87 19.81
C LYS A 238 -18.15 -4.63 21.22
N SER A 239 -17.30 -4.83 22.23
CA SER A 239 -17.69 -4.61 23.63
C SER A 239 -18.02 -3.14 23.93
N ILE A 240 -17.31 -2.18 23.32
CA ILE A 240 -17.62 -0.75 23.43
C ILE A 240 -18.98 -0.44 22.82
N ILE A 241 -19.25 -0.95 21.61
CA ILE A 241 -20.52 -0.70 20.89
C ILE A 241 -21.71 -1.30 21.63
N ASN A 242 -21.54 -2.52 22.15
CA ASN A 242 -22.62 -3.25 22.81
C ASN A 242 -22.73 -2.97 24.31
N ASN A 243 -21.82 -2.18 24.88
CA ASN A 243 -21.72 -1.94 26.32
C ASN A 243 -21.52 -3.24 27.12
N GLU A 244 -20.72 -4.17 26.59
CA GLU A 244 -20.39 -5.48 27.15
C GLU A 244 -18.99 -5.50 27.74
N SER A 245 -18.69 -6.46 28.65
CA SER A 245 -17.31 -6.67 29.09
C SER A 245 -16.55 -7.63 28.15
N TYR A 246 -15.24 -7.42 28.01
CA TYR A 246 -14.35 -8.32 27.30
C TYR A 246 -13.03 -8.51 28.05
N ALA A 247 -12.60 -9.75 28.19
CA ALA A 247 -11.39 -10.17 28.91
C ALA A 247 -11.31 -9.67 30.37
N GLY A 248 -12.46 -9.54 31.02
CA GLY A 248 -12.56 -9.08 32.41
C GLY A 248 -12.55 -7.57 32.63
N PHE A 249 -12.63 -6.80 31.54
CA PHE A 249 -12.65 -5.33 31.55
C PHE A 249 -13.92 -4.78 30.90
N THR A 250 -14.39 -3.64 31.42
CA THR A 250 -15.35 -2.77 30.72
C THR A 250 -14.54 -1.76 29.90
N TRP A 251 -14.96 -1.52 28.66
CA TRP A 251 -14.20 -0.72 27.71
C TRP A 251 -14.95 0.55 27.32
N LYS A 252 -14.24 1.67 27.24
CA LYS A 252 -14.76 2.93 26.71
C LYS A 252 -13.73 3.63 25.84
N ILE A 253 -14.18 4.50 24.95
CA ILE A 253 -13.36 5.42 24.17
C ILE A 253 -13.69 6.83 24.63
N ILE A 254 -12.66 7.64 24.80
CA ILE A 254 -12.79 9.10 25.04
C ILE A 254 -12.06 9.79 23.89
N ASP A 255 -12.76 10.69 23.21
CA ASP A 255 -12.15 11.55 22.21
C ASP A 255 -11.23 12.56 22.90
N ASN A 256 -10.01 12.68 22.38
CA ASN A 256 -9.04 13.67 22.84
C ASN A 256 -9.24 14.93 22.00
N PHE A 257 -10.06 15.88 22.47
CA PHE A 257 -10.19 17.23 21.90
C PHE A 257 -9.12 18.16 22.44
#